data_e3f0f097e07f9e17e636e5b2d5da4ab5
#
_entry.id   e3f0f097e07f9e17e636e5b2d5da4ab5
#
_cell.length_a   1.000
_cell.length_b   1.000
_cell.length_c   1.000
_cell.angle_alpha   90.00
_cell.angle_beta   90.00
_cell.angle_gamma   90.00
#
_symmetry.space_group_name_H-M   'P 1'
#
loop_
_entity.id
_entity.type
_entity.pdbx_description
1 polymer ?
#
loop_
_entity_poly.entity_id
_entity_poly.type
_entity_poly.pdbx_seq_one_letter_code
_entity_poly.pdbx_strand_id
1 'polypeptide(L)'
;MKMLRLPTGNAICYSGYREGQDPNRQLYPSAAEIREDLHILKKNWQLLRLYDCSLHAERVLRVIREDKLPFQVMLGAYLGAEMNNFGCPWGATYPEEQLEANQRENAAEVERLIKLARQYEDIVFSVAVGNEATVDWTDHYVPVPHMIDYVRRVKAAVKQPVTFCENYVPWQHKLRELVPELDFISLHTYPVWEYKHIHEALDYTKANVASVAALYPDKPIVITEAGWCTASNGRGMHA
;
A
#
# COMPACT_ATOMS: atom_id res chain seq x y z
N MET A 1 -15.10 -20.14 -9.70
CA MET A 1 -14.29 -18.99 -9.25
C MET A 1 -15.10 -18.23 -8.19
N LYS A 2 -14.57 -18.03 -6.98
CA LYS A 2 -15.28 -17.26 -5.94
C LYS A 2 -15.23 -15.79 -6.36
N MET A 3 -16.39 -15.17 -6.52
CA MET A 3 -16.45 -13.76 -6.92
C MET A 3 -15.82 -12.90 -5.82
N LEU A 4 -14.82 -12.10 -6.18
CA LEU A 4 -14.18 -11.16 -5.25
C LEU A 4 -15.22 -10.12 -4.82
N ARG A 5 -15.45 -10.00 -3.52
CA ARG A 5 -16.33 -8.98 -2.93
C ARG A 5 -15.47 -8.04 -2.10
N LEU A 6 -15.26 -6.85 -2.62
CA LEU A 6 -14.68 -5.74 -1.86
C LEU A 6 -15.80 -4.82 -1.38
N PRO A 7 -15.65 -4.18 -0.21
CA PRO A 7 -16.63 -3.22 0.29
C PRO A 7 -16.69 -2.00 -0.64
N THR A 8 -17.84 -1.35 -0.66
CA THR A 8 -18.05 -0.07 -1.37
C THR A 8 -18.18 1.05 -0.35
N GLY A 9 -17.58 2.20 -0.65
CA GLY A 9 -17.59 3.36 0.22
C GLY A 9 -16.51 4.35 -0.16
N ASN A 10 -16.52 5.52 0.47
CA ASN A 10 -15.46 6.48 0.32
C ASN A 10 -14.18 5.94 1.01
N ALA A 11 -13.09 5.90 0.27
CA ALA A 11 -11.81 5.36 0.72
C ALA A 11 -10.74 6.45 0.80
N ILE A 12 -9.86 6.35 1.79
CA ILE A 12 -8.71 7.25 1.96
C ILE A 12 -7.49 6.47 2.45
N CYS A 13 -6.32 6.87 1.96
CA CYS A 13 -5.06 6.45 2.55
C CYS A 13 -4.85 7.25 3.84
N TYR A 14 -4.58 6.57 4.94
CA TYR A 14 -4.44 7.18 6.25
C TYR A 14 -3.04 6.96 6.82
N SER A 15 -2.39 8.08 7.12
CA SER A 15 -1.09 8.15 7.78
C SER A 15 -1.16 9.29 8.80
N GLY A 16 -1.48 8.98 10.04
CA GLY A 16 -1.88 9.93 11.10
C GLY A 16 -0.73 10.62 11.83
N TYR A 17 0.44 10.74 11.20
CA TYR A 17 1.63 11.34 11.81
C TYR A 17 1.50 12.86 11.95
N ARG A 18 1.82 13.37 13.14
CA ARG A 18 1.86 14.80 13.49
C ARG A 18 3.27 15.35 13.27
N GLU A 19 3.40 16.68 13.37
CA GLU A 19 4.71 17.32 13.38
C GLU A 19 5.63 16.70 14.45
N GLY A 20 6.86 16.35 14.04
CA GLY A 20 7.85 15.68 14.92
C GLY A 20 7.68 14.16 15.05
N GLN A 21 6.61 13.60 14.50
CA GLN A 21 6.42 12.13 14.43
C GLN A 21 6.93 11.60 13.08
N ASP A 22 7.50 10.37 13.09
CA ASP A 22 8.14 9.80 11.91
C ASP A 22 8.20 8.27 12.04
N PRO A 23 7.64 7.52 11.08
CA PRO A 23 7.69 6.05 11.10
C PRO A 23 9.12 5.51 11.08
N ASN A 24 10.04 6.14 10.34
CA ASN A 24 11.44 5.73 10.24
C ASN A 24 12.20 5.88 11.57
N ARG A 25 11.77 6.80 12.42
CA ARG A 25 12.29 7.03 13.77
C ARG A 25 11.49 6.31 14.85
N GLN A 26 10.45 5.55 14.46
CA GLN A 26 9.53 4.89 15.37
C GLN A 26 8.80 5.84 16.34
N LEU A 27 8.59 7.08 15.92
CA LEU A 27 7.84 8.09 16.65
C LEU A 27 6.40 8.11 16.17
N TYR A 28 5.59 7.26 16.76
CA TYR A 28 4.21 7.00 16.32
C TYR A 28 3.18 7.87 17.02
N PRO A 29 2.07 8.23 16.32
CA PRO A 29 0.91 8.87 16.93
C PRO A 29 0.38 8.09 18.14
N SER A 30 -0.05 8.81 19.17
CA SER A 30 -0.72 8.21 20.32
C SER A 30 -2.12 7.71 19.95
N ALA A 31 -2.69 6.84 20.77
CA ALA A 31 -4.08 6.39 20.57
C ALA A 31 -5.09 7.54 20.67
N ALA A 32 -4.79 8.60 21.42
CA ALA A 32 -5.66 9.79 21.52
C ALA A 32 -5.66 10.60 20.22
N GLU A 33 -4.49 10.83 19.62
CA GLU A 33 -4.35 11.51 18.32
C GLU A 33 -5.05 10.72 17.19
N ILE A 34 -4.83 9.41 17.15
CA ILE A 34 -5.51 8.52 16.17
C ILE A 34 -7.02 8.57 16.37
N ARG A 35 -7.51 8.55 17.61
CA ARG A 35 -8.94 8.65 17.91
C ARG A 35 -9.54 9.96 17.39
N GLU A 36 -8.84 11.07 17.59
CA GLU A 36 -9.23 12.37 17.06
C GLU A 36 -9.38 12.32 15.53
N ASP A 37 -8.36 11.83 14.84
CA ASP A 37 -8.38 11.69 13.38
C ASP A 37 -9.52 10.81 12.88
N LEU A 38 -9.71 9.62 13.48
CA LEU A 38 -10.76 8.71 13.09
C LEU A 38 -12.16 9.31 13.32
N HIS A 39 -12.35 10.09 14.36
CA HIS A 39 -13.61 10.81 14.57
C HIS A 39 -13.85 11.93 13.56
N ILE A 40 -12.80 12.53 13.01
CA ILE A 40 -12.89 13.47 11.89
C ILE A 40 -13.22 12.71 10.59
N LEU A 41 -12.45 11.64 10.29
CA LEU A 41 -12.56 10.86 9.05
C LEU A 41 -13.92 10.18 8.89
N LYS A 42 -14.51 9.63 9.96
CA LYS A 42 -15.78 8.90 9.90
C LYS A 42 -16.96 9.72 9.35
N LYS A 43 -16.83 11.06 9.28
CA LYS A 43 -17.86 11.94 8.73
C LYS A 43 -18.04 11.73 7.22
N ASN A 44 -16.96 11.35 6.51
CA ASN A 44 -16.95 11.27 5.06
C ASN A 44 -16.36 9.96 4.51
N TRP A 45 -15.66 9.17 5.33
CA TRP A 45 -14.90 8.00 4.90
C TRP A 45 -15.36 6.76 5.66
N GLN A 46 -15.35 5.62 4.95
CA GLN A 46 -15.70 4.30 5.49
C GLN A 46 -14.54 3.32 5.35
N LEU A 47 -13.67 3.53 4.36
CA LEU A 47 -12.57 2.64 4.04
C LEU A 47 -11.23 3.34 4.27
N LEU A 48 -10.34 2.70 5.02
CA LEU A 48 -9.00 3.21 5.27
C LEU A 48 -7.97 2.27 4.64
N ARG A 49 -6.92 2.83 4.07
CA ARG A 49 -5.73 2.08 3.71
C ARG A 49 -4.59 2.43 4.66
N LEU A 50 -3.95 1.40 5.25
CA LEU A 50 -2.75 1.50 6.06
C LEU A 50 -1.58 0.86 5.33
N TYR A 51 -0.37 1.36 5.56
CA TYR A 51 0.81 1.03 4.77
C TYR A 51 1.68 -0.08 5.36
N ASP A 52 1.62 -0.27 6.68
CA ASP A 52 2.50 -1.16 7.43
C ASP A 52 1.74 -1.85 8.59
N CYS A 53 2.44 -2.72 9.30
CA CYS A 53 1.97 -3.39 10.51
C CYS A 53 2.66 -2.88 11.78
N SER A 54 3.07 -1.62 11.77
CA SER A 54 3.71 -0.95 12.90
C SER A 54 2.75 -0.69 14.06
N LEU A 55 3.27 -0.12 15.12
CA LEU A 55 2.48 0.33 16.27
C LEU A 55 1.39 1.35 15.90
N HIS A 56 1.59 2.12 14.80
CA HIS A 56 0.54 2.99 14.26
C HIS A 56 -0.67 2.17 13.81
N ALA A 57 -0.46 1.16 12.96
CA ALA A 57 -1.54 0.31 12.46
C ALA A 57 -2.23 -0.46 13.59
N GLU A 58 -1.47 -1.01 14.54
CA GLU A 58 -2.04 -1.69 15.71
C GLU A 58 -2.96 -0.76 16.52
N ARG A 59 -2.54 0.50 16.73
CA ARG A 59 -3.35 1.50 17.44
C ARG A 59 -4.61 1.87 16.67
N VAL A 60 -4.51 2.03 15.34
CA VAL A 60 -5.67 2.33 14.47
C VAL A 60 -6.72 1.22 14.60
N LEU A 61 -6.31 -0.03 14.39
CA LEU A 61 -7.22 -1.19 14.47
C LEU A 61 -7.85 -1.32 15.86
N ARG A 62 -7.05 -1.10 16.90
CA ARG A 62 -7.53 -1.14 18.29
C ARG A 62 -8.57 -0.04 18.55
N VAL A 63 -8.30 1.22 18.17
CA VAL A 63 -9.24 2.34 18.37
C VAL A 63 -10.54 2.11 17.61
N ILE A 64 -10.46 1.62 16.34
CA ILE A 64 -11.66 1.29 15.57
C ILE A 64 -12.54 0.28 16.34
N ARG A 65 -11.93 -0.74 16.93
CA ARG A 65 -12.64 -1.77 17.69
C ARG A 65 -13.18 -1.27 19.03
N GLU A 66 -12.37 -0.57 19.81
CA GLU A 66 -12.75 -0.01 21.11
C GLU A 66 -13.92 0.95 21.01
N ASP A 67 -13.85 1.88 20.05
CA ASP A 67 -14.85 2.93 19.86
C ASP A 67 -15.98 2.50 18.91
N LYS A 68 -15.96 1.26 18.40
CA LYS A 68 -16.94 0.69 17.45
C LYS A 68 -17.14 1.59 16.24
N LEU A 69 -16.04 2.12 15.68
CA LEU A 69 -16.10 3.00 14.52
C LEU A 69 -16.43 2.22 13.25
N PRO A 70 -17.19 2.81 12.29
CA PRO A 70 -17.69 2.11 11.10
C PRO A 70 -16.63 2.04 9.98
N PHE A 71 -15.37 1.80 10.33
CA PHE A 71 -14.30 1.66 9.34
C PHE A 71 -14.02 0.21 9.01
N GLN A 72 -13.73 -0.01 7.72
CA GLN A 72 -13.04 -1.20 7.25
C GLN A 72 -11.66 -0.83 6.71
N VAL A 73 -10.69 -1.72 6.86
CA VAL A 73 -9.28 -1.42 6.64
C VAL A 73 -8.69 -2.35 5.59
N MET A 74 -7.99 -1.77 4.61
CA MET A 74 -6.99 -2.45 3.80
C MET A 74 -5.66 -2.30 4.54
N LEU A 75 -5.13 -3.40 5.07
CA LEU A 75 -3.91 -3.41 5.86
C LEU A 75 -2.71 -3.78 4.99
N GLY A 76 -1.67 -2.96 5.01
CA GLY A 76 -0.43 -3.18 4.28
C GLY A 76 0.67 -3.81 5.13
N ALA A 77 1.65 -4.42 4.47
CA ALA A 77 2.98 -4.69 4.99
C ALA A 77 3.98 -3.84 4.20
N TYR A 78 4.78 -3.05 4.88
CA TYR A 78 5.88 -2.31 4.24
C TYR A 78 7.12 -3.19 4.21
N LEU A 79 7.71 -3.36 3.02
CA LEU A 79 8.88 -4.21 2.83
C LEU A 79 10.11 -3.35 2.52
N GLY A 80 11.21 -3.59 3.25
CA GLY A 80 12.51 -2.97 3.01
C GLY A 80 13.25 -3.60 1.83
N ALA A 81 14.30 -2.92 1.35
CA ALA A 81 15.12 -3.37 0.22
C ALA A 81 15.76 -4.74 0.49
N GLU A 82 15.61 -5.65 -0.44
CA GLU A 82 16.31 -6.95 -0.47
C GLU A 82 17.32 -7.04 -1.62
N MET A 83 17.34 -6.02 -2.47
CA MET A 83 18.30 -5.87 -3.55
C MET A 83 18.58 -4.38 -3.77
N ASN A 84 19.81 -4.07 -4.16
CA ASN A 84 20.20 -2.72 -4.52
C ASN A 84 19.54 -2.29 -5.83
N ASN A 85 18.93 -1.12 -5.84
CA ASN A 85 18.37 -0.48 -7.02
C ASN A 85 19.28 0.68 -7.47
N PHE A 86 20.29 0.36 -8.30
CA PHE A 86 21.24 1.35 -8.80
C PHE A 86 20.62 2.43 -9.71
N GLY A 87 19.37 2.22 -10.16
CA GLY A 87 18.61 3.19 -10.94
C GLY A 87 17.81 4.19 -10.08
N CYS A 88 17.79 4.01 -8.77
CA CYS A 88 17.06 4.91 -7.88
C CYS A 88 17.72 6.29 -7.82
N PRO A 89 17.01 7.40 -8.16
CA PRO A 89 17.61 8.73 -8.26
C PRO A 89 18.03 9.35 -6.92
N TRP A 90 17.50 8.84 -5.78
CA TRP A 90 17.86 9.30 -4.44
C TRP A 90 18.81 8.37 -3.69
N GLY A 91 19.39 7.40 -4.40
CA GLY A 91 20.30 6.41 -3.83
C GLY A 91 19.56 5.29 -3.11
N ALA A 92 19.90 4.07 -3.43
CA ALA A 92 19.33 2.87 -2.83
C ALA A 92 20.41 1.78 -2.80
N THR A 93 21.56 2.14 -2.26
CA THR A 93 22.71 1.25 -2.12
C THR A 93 22.91 0.91 -0.67
N TYR A 94 22.77 -0.37 -0.35
CA TYR A 94 22.90 -0.92 0.98
C TYR A 94 24.00 -1.98 1.00
N PRO A 95 24.76 -2.11 2.10
CA PRO A 95 25.63 -3.25 2.33
C PRO A 95 24.84 -4.57 2.29
N GLU A 96 25.46 -5.67 1.91
CA GLU A 96 24.82 -6.98 1.84
C GLU A 96 24.19 -7.39 3.19
N GLU A 97 24.91 -7.14 4.29
CA GLU A 97 24.41 -7.38 5.65
C GLU A 97 23.06 -6.66 5.93
N GLN A 98 22.91 -5.43 5.41
CA GLN A 98 21.66 -4.67 5.55
C GLN A 98 20.54 -5.28 4.70
N LEU A 99 20.84 -5.73 3.49
CA LEU A 99 19.84 -6.40 2.61
C LEU A 99 19.36 -7.70 3.25
N GLU A 100 20.26 -8.49 3.83
CA GLU A 100 19.91 -9.70 4.58
C GLU A 100 19.09 -9.38 5.84
N ALA A 101 19.45 -8.32 6.56
CA ALA A 101 18.67 -7.89 7.72
C ALA A 101 17.26 -7.44 7.32
N ASN A 102 17.13 -6.70 6.23
CA ASN A 102 15.84 -6.30 5.68
C ASN A 102 15.00 -7.52 5.27
N GLN A 103 15.59 -8.53 4.65
CA GLN A 103 14.88 -9.76 4.29
C GLN A 103 14.30 -10.48 5.51
N ARG A 104 15.06 -10.54 6.62
CA ARG A 104 14.58 -11.09 7.89
C ARG A 104 13.43 -10.25 8.46
N GLU A 105 13.57 -8.93 8.42
CA GLU A 105 12.51 -8.01 8.89
C GLU A 105 11.26 -8.07 8.02
N ASN A 106 11.40 -8.17 6.70
CA ASN A 106 10.29 -8.35 5.76
C ASN A 106 9.50 -9.63 6.08
N ALA A 107 10.20 -10.72 6.36
CA ALA A 107 9.55 -11.96 6.79
C ALA A 107 8.79 -11.78 8.12
N ALA A 108 9.32 -11.01 9.07
CA ALA A 108 8.66 -10.66 10.32
C ALA A 108 7.45 -9.74 10.12
N GLU A 109 7.57 -8.76 9.20
CA GLU A 109 6.45 -7.87 8.83
C GLU A 109 5.29 -8.66 8.21
N VAL A 110 5.59 -9.60 7.34
CA VAL A 110 4.59 -10.51 6.76
C VAL A 110 3.88 -11.33 7.85
N GLU A 111 4.59 -11.79 8.87
CA GLU A 111 3.95 -12.48 10.00
C GLU A 111 3.09 -11.53 10.85
N ARG A 112 3.51 -10.28 11.03
CA ARG A 112 2.68 -9.25 11.70
C ARG A 112 1.40 -8.99 10.90
N LEU A 113 1.49 -8.88 9.58
CA LEU A 113 0.33 -8.73 8.70
C LEU A 113 -0.66 -9.89 8.88
N ILE A 114 -0.17 -11.13 8.82
CA ILE A 114 -1.00 -12.34 9.02
C ILE A 114 -1.67 -12.31 10.40
N LYS A 115 -0.92 -12.00 11.44
CA LYS A 115 -1.42 -11.93 12.81
C LYS A 115 -2.53 -10.89 12.95
N LEU A 116 -2.29 -9.66 12.49
CA LEU A 116 -3.26 -8.56 12.59
C LEU A 116 -4.49 -8.81 11.73
N ALA A 117 -4.33 -9.31 10.50
CA ALA A 117 -5.44 -9.65 9.62
C ALA A 117 -6.37 -10.71 10.23
N ARG A 118 -5.82 -11.71 10.92
CA ARG A 118 -6.60 -12.72 11.65
C ARG A 118 -7.25 -12.16 12.91
N GLN A 119 -6.49 -11.37 13.69
CA GLN A 119 -6.97 -10.79 14.93
C GLN A 119 -8.12 -9.80 14.70
N TYR A 120 -8.09 -9.08 13.58
CA TYR A 120 -9.05 -8.04 13.22
C TYR A 120 -9.85 -8.41 11.95
N GLU A 121 -10.22 -9.69 11.80
CA GLU A 121 -10.93 -10.23 10.62
C GLU A 121 -12.26 -9.50 10.36
N ASP A 122 -12.86 -8.95 11.37
CA ASP A 122 -14.10 -8.15 11.33
C ASP A 122 -13.88 -6.71 10.79
N ILE A 123 -12.65 -6.21 10.83
CA ILE A 123 -12.27 -4.85 10.43
C ILE A 123 -11.43 -4.87 9.15
N VAL A 124 -10.47 -5.80 9.04
CA VAL A 124 -9.57 -5.89 7.89
C VAL A 124 -10.26 -6.64 6.76
N PHE A 125 -10.63 -5.91 5.68
CA PHE A 125 -11.33 -6.48 4.53
C PHE A 125 -10.39 -7.01 3.44
N SER A 126 -9.16 -6.49 3.35
CA SER A 126 -8.12 -6.97 2.42
C SER A 126 -6.73 -6.68 2.97
N VAL A 127 -5.74 -7.37 2.44
CA VAL A 127 -4.34 -7.19 2.82
C VAL A 127 -3.47 -6.92 1.59
N ALA A 128 -2.48 -6.03 1.75
CA ALA A 128 -1.49 -5.70 0.73
C ALA A 128 -0.09 -6.11 1.18
N VAL A 129 0.60 -6.89 0.36
CA VAL A 129 1.95 -7.34 0.62
C VAL A 129 2.92 -6.46 -0.15
N GLY A 130 3.48 -5.44 0.48
CA GLY A 130 4.39 -4.47 -0.12
C GLY A 130 3.68 -3.24 -0.72
N ASN A 131 4.48 -2.19 -0.90
CA ASN A 131 4.08 -0.92 -1.47
C ASN A 131 5.22 -0.36 -2.33
N GLU A 132 4.97 -0.16 -3.64
CA GLU A 132 5.93 0.41 -4.61
C GLU A 132 7.36 -0.16 -4.51
N ALA A 133 7.44 -1.47 -4.26
CA ALA A 133 8.70 -2.16 -4.02
C ALA A 133 9.38 -2.66 -5.31
N THR A 134 8.83 -2.36 -6.50
CA THR A 134 9.38 -2.82 -7.78
C THR A 134 9.52 -1.73 -8.84
N VAL A 135 9.08 -0.50 -8.56
CA VAL A 135 9.30 0.65 -9.45
C VAL A 135 10.78 0.99 -9.61
N ASP A 136 11.14 1.60 -10.74
CA ASP A 136 12.53 1.90 -11.05
C ASP A 136 13.16 2.95 -10.12
N TRP A 137 12.34 3.79 -9.49
CA TRP A 137 12.79 4.83 -8.54
C TRP A 137 12.73 4.43 -7.08
N THR A 138 12.32 3.18 -6.75
CA THR A 138 12.23 2.77 -5.33
C THR A 138 13.60 2.59 -4.68
N ASP A 139 13.71 3.00 -3.42
CA ASP A 139 14.87 2.75 -2.57
C ASP A 139 14.74 1.47 -1.71
N HIS A 140 13.59 0.79 -1.82
CA HIS A 140 13.28 -0.44 -1.08
C HIS A 140 12.88 -1.58 -2.03
N TYR A 141 13.73 -1.85 -3.01
CA TYR A 141 13.46 -2.85 -4.05
C TYR A 141 13.42 -4.27 -3.51
N VAL A 142 12.31 -4.97 -3.81
CA VAL A 142 12.13 -6.39 -3.50
C VAL A 142 12.02 -7.18 -4.82
N PRO A 143 12.86 -8.19 -5.03
CA PRO A 143 12.78 -9.05 -6.23
C PRO A 143 11.40 -9.70 -6.38
N VAL A 144 10.88 -9.76 -7.61
CA VAL A 144 9.55 -10.33 -7.89
C VAL A 144 9.40 -11.78 -7.38
N PRO A 145 10.38 -12.68 -7.48
CA PRO A 145 10.28 -14.00 -6.88
C PRO A 145 10.05 -13.98 -5.36
N HIS A 146 10.76 -13.12 -4.63
CA HIS A 146 10.56 -12.96 -3.18
C HIS A 146 9.17 -12.40 -2.86
N MET A 147 8.70 -11.42 -3.66
CA MET A 147 7.33 -10.89 -3.54
C MET A 147 6.28 -11.99 -3.73
N ILE A 148 6.47 -12.88 -4.71
CA ILE A 148 5.60 -14.04 -4.96
C ILE A 148 5.55 -14.94 -3.72
N ASP A 149 6.69 -15.23 -3.12
CA ASP A 149 6.77 -16.09 -1.93
C ASP A 149 6.06 -15.46 -0.73
N TYR A 150 6.22 -14.16 -0.50
CA TYR A 150 5.49 -13.43 0.54
C TYR A 150 3.98 -13.44 0.30
N VAL A 151 3.53 -13.17 -0.92
CA VAL A 151 2.12 -13.20 -1.29
C VAL A 151 1.53 -14.59 -1.07
N ARG A 152 2.19 -15.65 -1.52
CA ARG A 152 1.76 -17.05 -1.30
C ARG A 152 1.63 -17.39 0.18
N ARG A 153 2.61 -16.98 0.99
CA ARG A 153 2.61 -17.18 2.44
C ARG A 153 1.41 -16.51 3.11
N VAL A 154 1.15 -15.25 2.79
CA VAL A 154 -0.02 -14.52 3.30
C VAL A 154 -1.31 -15.18 2.84
N LYS A 155 -1.43 -15.48 1.55
CA LYS A 155 -2.62 -16.08 0.96
C LYS A 155 -2.99 -17.45 1.55
N ALA A 156 -2.00 -18.25 1.93
CA ALA A 156 -2.20 -19.52 2.63
C ALA A 156 -2.69 -19.34 4.08
N ALA A 157 -2.49 -18.15 4.66
CA ALA A 157 -2.68 -17.92 6.08
C ALA A 157 -3.91 -17.07 6.43
N VAL A 158 -4.45 -16.28 5.50
CA VAL A 158 -5.58 -15.36 5.76
C VAL A 158 -6.78 -15.67 4.88
N LYS A 159 -7.95 -15.18 5.28
CA LYS A 159 -9.19 -15.31 4.50
C LYS A 159 -9.46 -14.09 3.60
N GLN A 160 -8.86 -12.98 3.95
CA GLN A 160 -8.99 -11.71 3.23
C GLN A 160 -8.37 -11.82 1.83
N PRO A 161 -8.92 -11.10 0.84
CA PRO A 161 -8.28 -10.93 -0.46
C PRO A 161 -6.89 -10.32 -0.33
N VAL A 162 -5.94 -10.84 -1.10
CA VAL A 162 -4.52 -10.45 -1.07
C VAL A 162 -4.13 -9.74 -2.35
N THR A 163 -3.43 -8.63 -2.22
CA THR A 163 -2.88 -7.85 -3.32
C THR A 163 -1.45 -7.39 -3.03
N PHE A 164 -0.84 -6.76 -4.02
CA PHE A 164 0.38 -5.95 -3.93
C PHE A 164 0.07 -4.57 -4.49
N CYS A 165 0.54 -3.52 -3.83
CA CYS A 165 0.28 -2.13 -4.23
C CYS A 165 1.45 -1.57 -5.02
N GLU A 166 1.20 -1.17 -6.28
CA GLU A 166 2.27 -0.75 -7.16
C GLU A 166 1.82 0.29 -8.19
N ASN A 167 2.76 1.08 -8.68
CA ASN A 167 2.56 1.97 -9.81
C ASN A 167 2.08 1.20 -11.05
N TYR A 168 1.32 1.86 -11.92
CA TYR A 168 0.75 1.23 -13.12
C TYR A 168 1.79 0.67 -14.11
N VAL A 169 3.02 1.21 -14.14
CA VAL A 169 4.06 0.81 -15.10
C VAL A 169 4.60 -0.60 -14.84
N PRO A 170 5.02 -1.01 -13.61
CA PRO A 170 5.46 -2.37 -13.34
C PRO A 170 4.41 -3.43 -13.68
N TRP A 171 3.12 -3.15 -13.55
CA TRP A 171 2.05 -4.08 -13.93
C TRP A 171 2.06 -4.43 -15.42
N GLN A 172 2.55 -3.54 -16.27
CA GLN A 172 2.62 -3.79 -17.71
C GLN A 172 3.76 -4.74 -18.11
N HIS A 173 4.81 -4.89 -17.26
CA HIS A 173 6.03 -5.58 -17.61
C HIS A 173 6.51 -6.57 -16.53
N LYS A 174 7.01 -6.03 -15.41
CA LYS A 174 7.75 -6.78 -14.38
C LYS A 174 6.90 -7.77 -13.59
N LEU A 175 5.61 -7.44 -13.38
CA LEU A 175 4.74 -8.12 -12.42
C LEU A 175 3.85 -9.20 -13.03
N ARG A 176 4.08 -9.58 -14.28
CA ARG A 176 3.27 -10.59 -14.98
C ARG A 176 3.19 -11.92 -14.23
N GLU A 177 4.30 -12.35 -13.64
CA GLU A 177 4.36 -13.60 -12.87
C GLU A 177 3.69 -13.49 -11.50
N LEU A 178 3.61 -12.28 -10.94
CA LEU A 178 2.93 -12.03 -9.67
C LEU A 178 1.39 -11.99 -9.80
N VAL A 179 0.87 -11.49 -10.93
CA VAL A 179 -0.59 -11.29 -11.12
C VAL A 179 -1.43 -12.56 -10.86
N PRO A 180 -1.02 -13.78 -11.28
CA PRO A 180 -1.78 -14.99 -10.98
C PRO A 180 -1.94 -15.29 -9.49
N GLU A 181 -1.00 -14.86 -8.67
CA GLU A 181 -1.00 -15.08 -7.23
C GLU A 181 -1.94 -14.13 -6.46
N LEU A 182 -2.29 -13.01 -7.08
CA LEU A 182 -3.13 -11.97 -6.44
C LEU A 182 -4.62 -12.22 -6.64
N ASP A 183 -5.44 -11.72 -5.75
CA ASP A 183 -6.90 -11.72 -5.89
C ASP A 183 -7.38 -10.53 -6.72
N PHE A 184 -6.67 -9.40 -6.66
CA PHE A 184 -6.90 -8.21 -7.48
C PHE A 184 -5.60 -7.42 -7.64
N ILE A 185 -5.56 -6.53 -8.63
CA ILE A 185 -4.43 -5.62 -8.87
C ILE A 185 -4.70 -4.31 -8.12
N SER A 186 -3.75 -3.88 -7.31
CA SER A 186 -3.75 -2.55 -6.68
C SER A 186 -2.85 -1.60 -7.44
N LEU A 187 -3.44 -0.57 -8.04
CA LEU A 187 -2.78 0.33 -8.97
C LEU A 187 -2.63 1.72 -8.36
N HIS A 188 -1.42 2.28 -8.48
CA HIS A 188 -1.12 3.66 -8.14
C HIS A 188 -0.98 4.50 -9.41
N THR A 189 -1.51 5.72 -9.40
CA THR A 189 -1.40 6.68 -10.49
C THR A 189 -1.47 8.10 -9.97
N TYR A 190 -0.43 8.88 -10.26
CA TYR A 190 -0.29 10.26 -9.82
C TYR A 190 0.01 11.17 -11.02
N PRO A 191 -1.01 11.64 -11.75
CA PRO A 191 -0.81 12.49 -12.92
C PRO A 191 0.07 13.72 -12.66
N VAL A 192 0.02 14.26 -11.43
CA VAL A 192 0.83 15.41 -11.03
C VAL A 192 2.35 15.16 -11.16
N TRP A 193 2.82 13.95 -10.82
CA TRP A 193 4.22 13.57 -10.91
C TRP A 193 4.66 13.24 -12.33
N GLU A 194 3.70 12.97 -13.22
CA GLU A 194 3.89 12.72 -14.66
C GLU A 194 3.71 14.01 -15.48
N TYR A 195 3.82 15.17 -14.82
CA TYR A 195 3.70 16.51 -15.44
C TYR A 195 2.39 16.71 -16.22
N LYS A 196 1.30 16.08 -15.77
CA LYS A 196 -0.03 16.28 -16.33
C LYS A 196 -0.72 17.44 -15.62
N HIS A 197 -1.38 18.29 -16.41
CA HIS A 197 -2.21 19.36 -15.84
C HIS A 197 -3.47 18.79 -15.21
N ILE A 198 -4.05 19.50 -14.23
CA ILE A 198 -5.27 19.05 -13.53
C ILE A 198 -6.42 18.69 -14.49
N HIS A 199 -6.54 19.41 -15.62
CA HIS A 199 -7.57 19.14 -16.63
C HIS A 199 -7.35 17.82 -17.39
N GLU A 200 -6.13 17.30 -17.42
CA GLU A 200 -5.76 16.05 -18.07
C GLU A 200 -5.81 14.86 -17.08
N ALA A 201 -5.83 15.14 -15.78
CA ALA A 201 -5.60 14.16 -14.73
C ALA A 201 -6.56 12.97 -14.78
N LEU A 202 -7.85 13.23 -15.01
CA LEU A 202 -8.85 12.18 -15.06
C LEU A 202 -8.67 11.25 -16.27
N ASP A 203 -8.44 11.81 -17.44
CA ASP A 203 -8.27 11.00 -18.67
C ASP A 203 -6.95 10.25 -18.65
N TYR A 204 -5.90 10.84 -18.09
CA TYR A 204 -4.62 10.17 -17.87
C TYR A 204 -4.77 8.98 -16.89
N THR A 205 -5.44 9.19 -15.77
CA THR A 205 -5.75 8.10 -14.81
C THR A 205 -6.53 6.97 -15.46
N LYS A 206 -7.59 7.29 -16.24
CA LYS A 206 -8.35 6.29 -16.98
C LYS A 206 -7.49 5.52 -17.99
N ALA A 207 -6.60 6.21 -18.70
CA ALA A 207 -5.69 5.58 -19.66
C ALA A 207 -4.73 4.60 -18.96
N ASN A 208 -4.18 4.98 -17.80
CA ASN A 208 -3.30 4.10 -17.01
C ASN A 208 -4.02 2.85 -16.53
N VAL A 209 -5.25 2.99 -16.01
CA VAL A 209 -6.08 1.84 -15.64
C VAL A 209 -6.39 0.96 -16.84
N ALA A 210 -6.80 1.56 -17.97
CA ALA A 210 -7.14 0.83 -19.19
C ALA A 210 -5.95 0.06 -19.76
N SER A 211 -4.73 0.59 -19.66
CA SER A 211 -3.52 -0.08 -20.13
C SER A 211 -3.20 -1.36 -19.37
N VAL A 212 -3.47 -1.39 -18.07
CA VAL A 212 -3.31 -2.58 -17.23
C VAL A 212 -4.49 -3.54 -17.43
N ALA A 213 -5.72 -3.03 -17.50
CA ALA A 213 -6.92 -3.84 -17.74
C ALA A 213 -6.87 -4.61 -19.07
N ALA A 214 -6.30 -4.00 -20.12
CA ALA A 214 -6.14 -4.67 -21.41
C ALA A 214 -5.22 -5.92 -21.34
N LEU A 215 -4.26 -5.93 -20.40
CA LEU A 215 -3.35 -7.06 -20.20
C LEU A 215 -3.95 -8.15 -19.31
N TYR A 216 -4.85 -7.77 -18.41
CA TYR A 216 -5.43 -8.66 -17.40
C TYR A 216 -6.96 -8.53 -17.32
N PRO A 217 -7.70 -8.90 -18.40
CA PRO A 217 -9.13 -8.65 -18.50
C PRO A 217 -9.98 -9.36 -17.43
N ASP A 218 -9.47 -10.47 -16.88
CA ASP A 218 -10.17 -11.25 -15.85
C ASP A 218 -9.75 -10.87 -14.41
N LYS A 219 -8.83 -9.92 -14.24
CA LYS A 219 -8.34 -9.53 -12.93
C LYS A 219 -8.96 -8.19 -12.52
N PRO A 220 -9.69 -8.13 -11.39
CA PRO A 220 -10.18 -6.86 -10.87
C PRO A 220 -9.03 -5.88 -10.58
N ILE A 221 -9.23 -4.61 -10.88
CA ILE A 221 -8.27 -3.53 -10.63
C ILE A 221 -8.90 -2.54 -9.66
N VAL A 222 -8.13 -2.15 -8.63
CA VAL A 222 -8.49 -1.11 -7.66
C VAL A 222 -7.39 -0.05 -7.67
N ILE A 223 -7.76 1.20 -7.81
CA ILE A 223 -6.83 2.31 -7.57
C ILE A 223 -6.67 2.43 -6.06
N THR A 224 -5.48 2.15 -5.56
CA THR A 224 -5.15 2.20 -4.13
C THR A 224 -4.36 3.44 -3.74
N GLU A 225 -3.82 4.15 -4.73
CA GLU A 225 -3.32 5.51 -4.55
C GLU A 225 -3.59 6.34 -5.80
N ALA A 226 -4.20 7.51 -5.59
CA ALA A 226 -4.29 8.61 -6.51
C ALA A 226 -4.44 9.89 -5.70
N GLY A 227 -3.89 10.99 -6.16
CA GLY A 227 -3.98 12.24 -5.42
C GLY A 227 -3.39 13.43 -6.14
N TRP A 228 -3.60 14.58 -5.53
CA TRP A 228 -3.05 15.85 -5.95
C TRP A 228 -2.57 16.61 -4.73
N CYS A 229 -1.39 17.23 -4.81
CA CYS A 229 -0.86 18.01 -3.69
C CYS A 229 -1.64 19.30 -3.49
N THR A 230 -1.79 19.72 -2.23
CA THR A 230 -2.46 20.98 -1.85
C THR A 230 -1.51 22.18 -1.82
N ALA A 231 -0.21 21.94 -1.85
CA ALA A 231 0.84 22.96 -1.92
C ALA A 231 1.99 22.48 -2.79
N SER A 232 2.67 23.39 -3.49
CA SER A 232 3.85 23.07 -4.28
C SER A 232 5.01 22.66 -3.37
N ASN A 233 5.73 21.62 -3.80
CA ASN A 233 7.01 21.22 -3.20
C ASN A 233 8.18 21.30 -4.20
N GLY A 234 7.99 22.00 -5.32
CA GLY A 234 8.97 22.16 -6.39
C GLY A 234 9.11 20.93 -7.30
N ARG A 235 8.16 20.00 -7.29
CA ARG A 235 8.18 18.76 -8.08
C ARG A 235 6.88 18.57 -8.86
N GLY A 236 6.98 17.83 -9.96
CA GLY A 236 5.84 17.53 -10.82
C GLY A 236 5.21 18.80 -11.42
N MET A 237 3.92 18.77 -11.67
CA MET A 237 3.18 19.89 -12.29
C MET A 237 3.04 21.12 -11.38
N HIS A 238 3.46 21.01 -10.12
CA HIS A 238 3.47 22.10 -9.14
C HIS A 238 4.86 22.70 -8.91
N ALA A 239 5.83 22.37 -9.74
CA ALA A 239 7.17 22.94 -9.66
C ALA A 239 7.18 24.43 -10.04
#